data_fe9d63b7702203a6574aba45e7c96265
#
_entry.id   fe9d63b7702203a6574aba45e7c96265
#
_cell.length_a   1.000
_cell.length_b   1.000
_cell.length_c   1.000
_cell.angle_alpha   90.00
_cell.angle_beta   90.00
_cell.angle_gamma   90.00
#
_symmetry.space_group_name_H-M   'P 1'
#
loop_
_entity.id
_entity.type
_entity.pdbx_description
1 polymer ?
#
loop_
_entity_poly.entity_id
_entity_poly.type
_entity_poly.pdbx_seq_one_letter_code
_entity_poly.pdbx_strand_id
1 'polypeptide(L)'
;MKITREKNLDEIKNGYTKDKRSFYHCNFCDAVFEDGEIFPINGHFYRAEKAVQMHIQKEHGSVFEQLLQLDKKSCSLTDVQKKLLQYIHEGKTDKEIASLTNTSASTVRHQRFVFREKARQAKMYLALYELSVEGMMDNLLEVHDHAAQVDERYVATTEDEEQVLKTMTLSIDPLKLKQIPAKEKKKIIILRKICEFLEPHQVYSEEEINIFLKQIFEDFVSLRRYLIEYGFLHRTQDCHFYSMDAGRIREVEEHE
;
A
#
# COMPACT_ATOMS: atom_id res chain seq x y z
N MET A 1 3.17 -8.96 0.91
CA MET A 1 3.97 -7.93 0.22
C MET A 1 3.06 -6.80 -0.18
N LYS A 2 3.22 -5.62 0.43
CA LYS A 2 2.37 -4.43 0.24
C LYS A 2 2.92 -3.53 -0.89
N ILE A 3 3.09 -4.05 -2.11
CA ILE A 3 3.32 -3.15 -3.25
C ILE A 3 1.94 -2.62 -3.65
N THR A 4 1.56 -1.49 -3.06
CA THR A 4 0.38 -0.75 -3.47
C THR A 4 0.60 -0.19 -4.87
N ARG A 5 -0.46 -0.09 -5.67
CA ARG A 5 -0.44 0.39 -7.06
C ARG A 5 0.03 1.85 -7.21
N GLU A 6 0.21 2.56 -6.11
CA GLU A 6 0.47 4.01 -6.05
C GLU A 6 1.95 4.38 -5.89
N LYS A 7 2.84 3.39 -5.67
CA LYS A 7 4.27 3.66 -5.50
C LYS A 7 4.94 3.98 -6.82
N ASN A 8 5.76 5.02 -6.83
CA ASN A 8 6.55 5.35 -7.99
C ASN A 8 7.67 4.32 -8.25
N LEU A 9 8.28 4.38 -9.44
CA LEU A 9 9.27 3.40 -9.86
C LEU A 9 10.49 3.34 -8.92
N ASP A 10 10.92 4.48 -8.38
CA ASP A 10 12.09 4.53 -7.51
C ASP A 10 11.78 3.95 -6.12
N GLU A 11 10.60 4.20 -5.57
CA GLU A 11 10.12 3.56 -4.33
C GLU A 11 10.01 2.04 -4.46
N ILE A 12 9.55 1.55 -5.62
CA ILE A 12 9.50 0.11 -5.90
C ILE A 12 10.92 -0.46 -5.95
N LYS A 13 11.86 0.20 -6.64
CA LYS A 13 13.26 -0.23 -6.79
C LYS A 13 14.06 -0.15 -5.49
N ASN A 14 13.79 0.86 -4.67
CA ASN A 14 14.44 1.04 -3.38
C ASN A 14 13.91 0.07 -2.32
N GLY A 15 12.66 -0.42 -2.46
CA GLY A 15 12.00 -1.31 -1.52
C GLY A 15 11.47 -0.60 -0.27
N TYR A 16 11.45 0.73 -0.26
CA TYR A 16 10.88 1.55 0.81
C TYR A 16 10.25 2.82 0.23
N THR A 17 9.36 3.43 0.99
CA THR A 17 8.67 4.69 0.67
C THR A 17 8.90 5.68 1.80
N LYS A 18 9.08 6.96 1.49
CA LYS A 18 9.11 8.05 2.47
C LYS A 18 7.78 8.78 2.41
N ASP A 19 7.08 8.87 3.54
CA ASP A 19 5.82 9.60 3.63
C ASP A 19 6.02 11.13 3.84
N LYS A 20 4.91 11.87 3.80
CA LYS A 20 4.90 13.33 4.02
C LYS A 20 5.34 13.75 5.44
N ARG A 21 5.30 12.83 6.41
CA ARG A 21 5.71 13.04 7.80
C ARG A 21 7.18 12.66 8.04
N SER A 22 7.91 12.37 6.97
CA SER A 22 9.32 11.96 7.00
C SER A 22 9.59 10.60 7.64
N PHE A 23 8.62 9.66 7.62
CA PHE A 23 8.86 8.28 7.99
C PHE A 23 9.21 7.43 6.76
N TYR A 24 10.18 6.55 6.92
CA TYR A 24 10.56 5.56 5.90
C TYR A 24 9.88 4.23 6.22
N HIS A 25 9.03 3.77 5.31
CA HIS A 25 8.26 2.53 5.44
C HIS A 25 8.86 1.43 4.57
N CYS A 26 9.11 0.24 5.14
CA CYS A 26 9.49 -0.93 4.36
C CYS A 26 8.32 -1.38 3.47
N ASN A 27 8.60 -1.65 2.17
CA ASN A 27 7.57 -2.10 1.26
C ASN A 27 7.18 -3.58 1.43
N PHE A 28 7.93 -4.33 2.24
CA PHE A 28 7.77 -5.78 2.39
C PHE A 28 7.20 -6.20 3.74
N CYS A 29 7.29 -5.32 4.76
CA CYS A 29 6.73 -5.54 6.10
C CYS A 29 6.29 -4.21 6.71
N ASP A 30 5.88 -4.22 7.99
CA ASP A 30 5.38 -3.04 8.70
C ASP A 30 6.47 -2.23 9.43
N ALA A 31 7.76 -2.48 9.14
CA ALA A 31 8.85 -1.72 9.75
C ALA A 31 8.87 -0.27 9.27
N VAL A 32 9.00 0.65 10.23
CA VAL A 32 9.00 2.10 10.04
C VAL A 32 10.24 2.70 10.70
N PHE A 33 10.81 3.73 10.08
CA PHE A 33 12.03 4.41 10.54
C PHE A 33 11.81 5.92 10.46
N GLU A 34 11.82 6.60 11.59
CA GLU A 34 11.59 8.05 11.66
C GLU A 34 12.83 8.82 11.21
N ASP A 35 12.64 9.78 10.29
CA ASP A 35 13.73 10.67 9.85
C ASP A 35 14.12 11.61 10.99
N GLY A 36 15.41 11.65 11.31
CA GLY A 36 15.94 12.37 12.47
C GLY A 36 16.34 11.46 13.62
N GLU A 37 15.83 10.26 13.70
CA GLU A 37 16.31 9.25 14.63
C GLU A 37 17.62 8.59 14.17
N ILE A 38 18.35 8.03 15.13
CA ILE A 38 19.60 7.29 14.92
C ILE A 38 19.40 5.83 15.33
N PHE A 39 19.62 4.93 14.38
CA PHE A 39 19.36 3.50 14.52
C PHE A 39 20.67 2.75 14.75
N PRO A 40 20.86 2.09 15.90
CA PRO A 40 22.02 1.23 16.15
C PRO A 40 21.84 -0.12 15.45
N ILE A 41 22.71 -0.43 14.47
CA ILE A 41 22.70 -1.70 13.74
C ILE A 41 24.13 -2.23 13.70
N ASN A 42 24.37 -3.43 14.24
CA ASN A 42 25.67 -4.12 14.24
C ASN A 42 26.83 -3.25 14.79
N GLY A 43 26.58 -2.47 15.83
CA GLY A 43 27.60 -1.61 16.47
C GLY A 43 27.88 -0.28 15.73
N HIS A 44 27.14 0.01 14.67
CA HIS A 44 27.18 1.28 13.93
C HIS A 44 25.88 2.03 14.05
N PHE A 45 25.93 3.34 13.84
CA PHE A 45 24.79 4.24 13.92
C PHE A 45 24.39 4.73 12.52
N TYR A 46 23.12 4.57 12.16
CA TYR A 46 22.62 4.93 10.83
C TYR A 46 21.44 5.87 10.93
N ARG A 47 21.29 6.75 9.94
CA ARG A 47 20.06 7.53 9.72
C ARG A 47 18.96 6.61 9.17
N ALA A 48 17.71 7.03 9.29
CA ALA A 48 16.52 6.26 8.92
C ALA A 48 16.58 5.66 7.51
N GLU A 49 16.98 6.43 6.50
CA GLU A 49 17.10 5.93 5.13
C GLU A 49 18.10 4.76 5.01
N LYS A 50 19.25 4.87 5.65
CA LYS A 50 20.23 3.77 5.66
C LYS A 50 19.78 2.60 6.53
N ALA A 51 19.08 2.89 7.61
CA ALA A 51 18.52 1.87 8.50
C ALA A 51 17.48 1.01 7.79
N VAL A 52 16.53 1.60 7.02
CA VAL A 52 15.55 0.84 6.25
C VAL A 52 16.21 0.01 5.14
N GLN A 53 17.25 0.51 4.47
CA GLN A 53 18.02 -0.27 3.50
C GLN A 53 18.71 -1.50 4.14
N MET A 54 19.32 -1.32 5.32
CA MET A 54 19.95 -2.41 6.09
C MET A 54 18.90 -3.42 6.58
N HIS A 55 17.75 -2.93 7.02
CA HIS A 55 16.62 -3.78 7.39
C HIS A 55 16.16 -4.65 6.21
N ILE A 56 15.95 -4.05 5.02
CA ILE A 56 15.54 -4.79 3.82
C ILE A 56 16.56 -5.89 3.51
N GLN A 57 17.85 -5.55 3.53
CA GLN A 57 18.90 -6.51 3.22
C GLN A 57 18.95 -7.67 4.24
N LYS A 58 18.74 -7.37 5.51
CA LYS A 58 18.80 -8.37 6.58
C LYS A 58 17.58 -9.27 6.66
N GLU A 59 16.38 -8.67 6.60
CA GLU A 59 15.11 -9.38 6.86
C GLU A 59 14.44 -9.91 5.57
N HIS A 60 14.73 -9.29 4.41
CA HIS A 60 14.05 -9.61 3.15
C HIS A 60 15.00 -10.03 2.03
N GLY A 61 16.30 -10.00 2.25
CA GLY A 61 17.31 -10.28 1.22
C GLY A 61 17.47 -9.11 0.26
N SER A 62 17.27 -9.32 -1.03
CA SER A 62 17.31 -8.25 -2.01
C SER A 62 15.91 -7.82 -2.47
N VAL A 63 15.76 -6.54 -2.80
CA VAL A 63 14.54 -6.03 -3.42
C VAL A 63 14.20 -6.80 -4.70
N PHE A 64 15.21 -7.15 -5.48
CA PHE A 64 15.05 -7.92 -6.71
C PHE A 64 14.43 -9.30 -6.46
N GLU A 65 14.89 -10.03 -5.45
CA GLU A 65 14.32 -11.33 -5.06
C GLU A 65 12.87 -11.20 -4.60
N GLN A 66 12.56 -10.16 -3.81
CA GLN A 66 11.18 -9.90 -3.38
C GLN A 66 10.25 -9.59 -4.56
N LEU A 67 10.72 -8.81 -5.53
CA LEU A 67 9.95 -8.50 -6.75
C LEU A 67 9.74 -9.73 -7.64
N LEU A 68 10.68 -10.67 -7.69
CA LEU A 68 10.52 -11.93 -8.43
C LEU A 68 9.45 -12.86 -7.84
N GLN A 69 9.12 -12.71 -6.55
CA GLN A 69 8.06 -13.51 -5.90
C GLN A 69 6.65 -13.02 -6.22
N LEU A 70 6.51 -11.81 -6.82
CA LEU A 70 5.21 -11.29 -7.25
C LEU A 70 4.49 -12.27 -8.18
N ASP A 71 3.18 -12.37 -8.06
CA ASP A 71 2.38 -13.19 -8.95
C ASP A 71 2.40 -12.66 -10.41
N LYS A 72 1.94 -13.50 -11.35
CA LYS A 72 1.90 -13.14 -12.77
C LYS A 72 0.99 -11.93 -13.04
N LYS A 73 -0.06 -11.73 -12.23
CA LYS A 73 -0.98 -10.59 -12.40
C LYS A 73 -0.28 -9.27 -12.08
N SER A 74 0.60 -9.28 -11.08
CA SER A 74 1.30 -8.08 -10.61
C SER A 74 2.51 -7.72 -11.49
N CYS A 75 3.28 -8.70 -11.98
CA CYS A 75 4.50 -8.42 -12.74
C CYS A 75 4.46 -8.76 -14.23
N SER A 76 3.36 -9.40 -14.71
CA SER A 76 3.18 -9.84 -16.11
C SER A 76 4.31 -10.75 -16.62
N LEU A 77 4.98 -11.49 -15.73
CA LEU A 77 6.07 -12.42 -16.03
C LEU A 77 5.66 -13.86 -15.76
N THR A 78 6.07 -14.77 -16.62
CA THR A 78 5.99 -16.21 -16.37
C THR A 78 7.14 -16.67 -15.47
N ASP A 79 7.02 -17.83 -14.81
CA ASP A 79 8.07 -18.37 -13.96
C ASP A 79 9.38 -18.62 -14.72
N VAL A 80 9.27 -19.04 -15.98
CA VAL A 80 10.44 -19.18 -16.87
C VAL A 80 11.12 -17.83 -17.11
N GLN A 81 10.34 -16.77 -17.32
CA GLN A 81 10.88 -15.41 -17.52
C GLN A 81 11.52 -14.85 -16.25
N LYS A 82 10.92 -15.11 -15.08
CA LYS A 82 11.50 -14.73 -13.79
C LYS A 82 12.84 -15.42 -13.56
N LYS A 83 12.91 -16.71 -13.82
CA LYS A 83 14.14 -17.49 -13.70
C LYS A 83 15.23 -17.00 -14.66
N LEU A 84 14.85 -16.60 -15.86
CA LEU A 84 15.77 -16.01 -16.84
C LEU A 84 16.29 -14.65 -16.37
N LEU A 85 15.43 -13.78 -15.83
CA LEU A 85 15.83 -12.51 -15.22
C LEU A 85 16.77 -12.71 -14.04
N GLN A 86 16.54 -13.73 -13.21
CA GLN A 86 17.43 -14.10 -12.12
C GLN A 86 18.83 -14.44 -12.62
N TYR A 87 18.96 -15.31 -13.61
CA TYR A 87 20.25 -15.64 -14.20
C TYR A 87 20.97 -14.46 -14.85
N ILE A 88 20.19 -13.54 -15.45
CA ILE A 88 20.73 -12.29 -16.00
C ILE A 88 21.28 -11.40 -14.87
N HIS A 89 20.56 -11.30 -13.76
CA HIS A 89 20.97 -10.54 -12.57
C HIS A 89 22.24 -11.12 -11.93
N GLU A 90 22.37 -12.44 -11.91
CA GLU A 90 23.57 -13.16 -11.46
C GLU A 90 24.78 -13.01 -12.43
N GLY A 91 24.63 -12.28 -13.52
CA GLY A 91 25.71 -12.02 -14.50
C GLY A 91 26.06 -13.19 -15.41
N LYS A 92 25.19 -14.23 -15.50
CA LYS A 92 25.43 -15.40 -16.35
C LYS A 92 25.40 -15.03 -17.83
N THR A 93 26.28 -15.66 -18.60
CA THR A 93 26.36 -15.52 -20.05
C THR A 93 25.21 -16.25 -20.74
N ASP A 94 24.92 -15.86 -22.01
CA ASP A 94 23.86 -16.52 -22.78
C ASP A 94 24.09 -18.04 -22.97
N LYS A 95 25.35 -18.47 -23.03
CA LYS A 95 25.70 -19.90 -23.14
C LYS A 95 25.41 -20.67 -21.84
N GLU A 96 25.78 -20.10 -20.70
CA GLU A 96 25.50 -20.69 -19.39
C GLU A 96 24.00 -20.78 -19.12
N ILE A 97 23.26 -19.68 -19.42
CA ILE A 97 21.80 -19.67 -19.28
C ILE A 97 21.15 -20.72 -20.19
N ALA A 98 21.59 -20.82 -21.44
CA ALA A 98 21.09 -21.79 -22.39
C ALA A 98 21.27 -23.24 -21.88
N SER A 99 22.45 -23.54 -21.31
CA SER A 99 22.73 -24.83 -20.67
C SER A 99 21.81 -25.10 -19.46
N LEU A 100 21.63 -24.10 -18.56
CA LEU A 100 20.82 -24.22 -17.35
C LEU A 100 19.31 -24.34 -17.63
N THR A 101 18.85 -23.78 -18.74
CA THR A 101 17.42 -23.79 -19.15
C THR A 101 17.09 -24.82 -20.22
N ASN A 102 18.07 -25.61 -20.65
CA ASN A 102 17.97 -26.56 -21.75
C ASN A 102 17.39 -25.94 -23.03
N THR A 103 17.94 -24.76 -23.40
CA THR A 103 17.53 -23.99 -24.59
C THR A 103 18.74 -23.63 -25.43
N SER A 104 18.56 -22.87 -26.52
CA SER A 104 19.68 -22.36 -27.32
C SER A 104 20.11 -20.97 -26.88
N ALA A 105 21.39 -20.62 -27.08
CA ALA A 105 21.89 -19.27 -26.82
C ALA A 105 21.18 -18.20 -27.69
N SER A 106 20.66 -18.57 -28.87
CA SER A 106 19.83 -17.68 -29.70
C SER A 106 18.48 -17.40 -29.06
N THR A 107 17.86 -18.40 -28.42
CA THR A 107 16.62 -18.24 -27.64
C THR A 107 16.84 -17.29 -26.46
N VAL A 108 17.94 -17.44 -25.72
CA VAL A 108 18.28 -16.55 -24.61
C VAL A 108 18.46 -15.10 -25.10
N ARG A 109 19.19 -14.88 -26.20
CA ARG A 109 19.35 -13.54 -26.81
C ARG A 109 18.02 -12.93 -27.25
N HIS A 110 17.15 -13.72 -27.84
CA HIS A 110 15.80 -13.29 -28.20
C HIS A 110 15.01 -12.86 -26.96
N GLN A 111 15.06 -13.62 -25.87
CA GLN A 111 14.38 -13.25 -24.61
C GLN A 111 14.94 -11.95 -24.01
N ARG A 112 16.26 -11.74 -24.03
CA ARG A 112 16.87 -10.45 -23.63
C ARG A 112 16.35 -9.28 -24.47
N PHE A 113 16.20 -9.49 -25.78
CA PHE A 113 15.60 -8.49 -26.66
C PHE A 113 14.15 -8.20 -26.26
N VAL A 114 13.35 -9.23 -26.05
CA VAL A 114 11.94 -9.10 -25.62
C VAL A 114 11.83 -8.33 -24.30
N PHE A 115 12.70 -8.58 -23.31
CA PHE A 115 12.70 -7.83 -22.05
C PHE A 115 13.03 -6.34 -22.26
N ARG A 116 13.99 -6.02 -23.10
CA ARG A 116 14.32 -4.62 -23.44
C ARG A 116 13.16 -3.90 -24.11
N GLU A 117 12.49 -4.56 -25.05
CA GLU A 117 11.33 -3.99 -25.73
C GLU A 117 10.15 -3.80 -24.77
N LYS A 118 9.86 -4.76 -23.90
CA LYS A 118 8.86 -4.59 -22.84
C LYS A 118 9.19 -3.42 -21.90
N ALA A 119 10.45 -3.30 -21.48
CA ALA A 119 10.87 -2.20 -20.61
C ALA A 119 10.73 -0.84 -21.32
N ARG A 120 11.05 -0.77 -22.62
CA ARG A 120 10.84 0.45 -23.43
C ARG A 120 9.34 0.79 -23.55
N GLN A 121 8.51 -0.20 -23.87
CA GLN A 121 7.07 -0.02 -23.98
C GLN A 121 6.43 0.39 -22.63
N ALA A 122 6.86 -0.22 -21.53
CA ALA A 122 6.38 0.13 -20.19
C ALA A 122 6.70 1.60 -19.83
N LYS A 123 7.91 2.08 -20.15
CA LYS A 123 8.27 3.49 -19.93
C LYS A 123 7.39 4.45 -20.75
N MET A 124 7.15 4.13 -22.02
CA MET A 124 6.30 4.97 -22.87
C MET A 124 4.84 4.95 -22.42
N TYR A 125 4.34 3.78 -22.05
CA TYR A 125 2.99 3.66 -21.50
C TYR A 125 2.85 4.46 -20.19
N LEU A 126 3.81 4.32 -19.26
CA LEU A 126 3.78 5.04 -17.99
C LEU A 126 3.78 6.57 -18.23
N ALA A 127 4.66 7.07 -19.09
CA ALA A 127 4.70 8.50 -19.42
C ALA A 127 3.37 9.01 -20.03
N LEU A 128 2.78 8.25 -20.96
CA LEU A 128 1.47 8.60 -21.54
C LEU A 128 0.36 8.57 -20.50
N TYR A 129 0.38 7.57 -19.62
CA TYR A 129 -0.60 7.43 -18.55
C TYR A 129 -0.49 8.60 -17.56
N GLU A 130 0.69 8.91 -17.06
CA GLU A 130 0.94 10.02 -16.13
C GLU A 130 0.49 11.36 -16.73
N LEU A 131 0.87 11.65 -17.99
CA LEU A 131 0.41 12.85 -18.68
C LEU A 131 -1.10 12.90 -18.90
N SER A 132 -1.75 11.75 -19.13
CA SER A 132 -3.20 11.71 -19.34
C SER A 132 -4.02 11.91 -18.07
N VAL A 133 -3.43 11.60 -16.90
CA VAL A 133 -4.10 11.72 -15.60
C VAL A 133 -3.58 12.89 -14.75
N GLU A 134 -2.59 13.65 -15.25
CA GLU A 134 -1.97 14.76 -14.53
C GLU A 134 -3.01 15.78 -14.01
N GLY A 135 -4.02 16.10 -14.82
CA GLY A 135 -5.14 16.97 -14.41
C GLY A 135 -6.24 16.25 -13.63
N MET A 136 -6.29 14.91 -13.65
CA MET A 136 -7.30 14.13 -12.93
C MET A 136 -6.81 13.71 -11.53
N MET A 137 -5.52 13.56 -11.33
CA MET A 137 -4.95 13.15 -10.03
C MET A 137 -5.22 14.18 -8.94
N ASP A 138 -5.28 15.47 -9.29
CA ASP A 138 -5.64 16.54 -8.35
C ASP A 138 -7.09 16.43 -7.84
N ASN A 139 -7.95 15.69 -8.56
CA ASN A 139 -9.36 15.51 -8.24
C ASN A 139 -9.70 14.12 -7.70
N LEU A 140 -8.76 13.17 -7.72
CA LEU A 140 -8.98 11.82 -7.18
C LEU A 140 -8.71 11.80 -5.67
N LEU A 141 -9.64 11.18 -4.94
CA LEU A 141 -9.46 10.93 -3.52
C LEU A 141 -8.40 9.85 -3.32
N GLU A 142 -7.43 10.11 -2.45
CA GLU A 142 -6.38 9.13 -2.12
C GLU A 142 -6.99 7.86 -1.51
N VAL A 143 -6.49 6.70 -1.90
CA VAL A 143 -6.87 5.42 -1.28
C VAL A 143 -6.07 5.26 0.00
N HIS A 144 -6.72 4.89 1.10
CA HIS A 144 -6.02 4.68 2.37
C HIS A 144 -5.13 3.42 2.35
N ASP A 145 -4.04 3.44 3.10
CA ASP A 145 -2.94 2.46 3.02
C ASP A 145 -3.34 1.00 3.29
N HIS A 146 -4.44 0.76 4.01
CA HIS A 146 -4.89 -0.58 4.41
C HIS A 146 -6.18 -1.04 3.74
N ALA A 147 -6.52 -0.45 2.58
CA ALA A 147 -7.69 -0.88 1.82
C ALA A 147 -7.63 -2.38 1.51
N ALA A 148 -8.64 -3.14 1.96
CA ALA A 148 -8.67 -4.60 1.87
C ALA A 148 -8.66 -5.12 0.42
N GLN A 149 -9.31 -4.39 -0.51
CA GLN A 149 -9.30 -4.66 -1.95
C GLN A 149 -9.43 -3.33 -2.69
N VAL A 150 -8.36 -2.89 -3.34
CA VAL A 150 -8.40 -1.69 -4.18
C VAL A 150 -8.88 -2.06 -5.58
N ASP A 151 -10.05 -1.58 -5.96
CA ASP A 151 -10.61 -1.73 -7.30
C ASP A 151 -11.33 -0.43 -7.73
N GLU A 152 -12.10 -0.48 -8.80
CA GLU A 152 -12.85 0.68 -9.33
C GLU A 152 -13.79 1.36 -8.31
N ARG A 153 -14.16 0.67 -7.22
CA ARG A 153 -15.00 1.23 -6.13
C ARG A 153 -14.31 2.34 -5.36
N TYR A 154 -12.97 2.33 -5.35
CA TYR A 154 -12.13 3.34 -4.70
C TYR A 154 -11.82 4.54 -5.60
N VAL A 155 -12.14 4.47 -6.89
CA VAL A 155 -11.95 5.60 -7.81
C VAL A 155 -13.07 6.61 -7.56
N ALA A 156 -12.82 7.57 -6.67
CA ALA A 156 -13.73 8.65 -6.33
C ALA A 156 -13.03 10.00 -6.53
N THR A 157 -13.78 10.99 -7.03
CA THR A 157 -13.31 12.37 -7.20
C THR A 157 -13.79 13.24 -6.04
N THR A 158 -13.20 14.42 -5.88
CA THR A 158 -13.68 15.45 -4.94
C THR A 158 -15.13 15.84 -5.20
N GLU A 159 -15.56 15.87 -6.48
CA GLU A 159 -16.96 16.13 -6.85
C GLU A 159 -17.89 14.99 -6.40
N ASP A 160 -17.45 13.72 -6.55
CA ASP A 160 -18.16 12.56 -5.99
C ASP A 160 -18.34 12.70 -4.48
N GLU A 161 -17.29 13.12 -3.77
CA GLU A 161 -17.32 13.32 -2.32
C GLU A 161 -18.34 14.39 -1.93
N GLU A 162 -18.26 15.58 -2.54
CA GLU A 162 -19.19 16.68 -2.28
C GLU A 162 -20.66 16.25 -2.52
N GLN A 163 -20.91 15.56 -3.62
CA GLN A 163 -22.26 15.08 -3.95
C GLN A 163 -22.76 14.03 -2.94
N VAL A 164 -21.88 13.10 -2.52
CA VAL A 164 -22.22 12.07 -1.53
C VAL A 164 -22.48 12.70 -0.17
N LEU A 165 -21.60 13.59 0.30
CA LEU A 165 -21.78 14.29 1.57
C LEU A 165 -23.09 15.10 1.57
N LYS A 166 -23.36 15.88 0.55
CA LYS A 166 -24.60 16.65 0.42
C LYS A 166 -25.87 15.79 0.49
N THR A 167 -25.82 14.57 -0.07
CA THR A 167 -27.00 13.70 -0.13
C THR A 167 -27.16 12.78 1.07
N MET A 168 -26.06 12.34 1.68
CA MET A 168 -26.02 11.28 2.72
C MET A 168 -25.83 11.82 4.13
N THR A 169 -25.46 13.12 4.30
CA THR A 169 -25.28 13.70 5.64
C THR A 169 -26.40 14.68 5.98
N LEU A 170 -26.69 14.81 7.29
CA LEU A 170 -27.52 15.87 7.88
C LEU A 170 -26.69 17.10 8.19
N SER A 171 -25.44 16.88 8.62
CA SER A 171 -24.44 17.90 8.98
C SER A 171 -23.05 17.34 8.69
N ILE A 172 -22.09 18.20 8.39
CA ILE A 172 -20.67 17.84 8.18
C ILE A 172 -19.87 18.17 9.44
N ASP A 173 -20.21 19.23 10.16
CA ASP A 173 -19.58 19.62 11.41
C ASP A 173 -20.66 20.03 12.43
N PRO A 174 -20.91 19.18 13.45
CA PRO A 174 -20.46 17.80 13.64
C PRO A 174 -21.04 16.86 12.58
N LEU A 175 -20.25 15.84 12.17
CA LEU A 175 -20.67 14.88 11.15
C LEU A 175 -21.88 14.06 11.64
N LYS A 176 -22.97 14.09 10.86
CA LYS A 176 -24.17 13.27 11.11
C LYS A 176 -24.70 12.71 9.80
N LEU A 177 -24.93 11.40 9.77
CA LEU A 177 -25.45 10.71 8.59
C LEU A 177 -26.98 10.65 8.62
N LYS A 178 -27.57 10.70 7.44
CA LYS A 178 -28.99 10.37 7.20
C LYS A 178 -29.19 8.85 7.14
N GLN A 179 -28.27 8.18 6.46
CA GLN A 179 -28.28 6.74 6.22
C GLN A 179 -26.91 6.24 5.80
N ILE A 180 -26.63 4.95 6.00
CA ILE A 180 -25.44 4.30 5.43
C ILE A 180 -25.72 3.99 3.94
N PRO A 181 -24.86 4.43 3.01
CA PRO A 181 -25.08 4.18 1.58
C PRO A 181 -25.02 2.69 1.23
N ALA A 182 -25.92 2.22 0.38
CA ALA A 182 -25.89 0.85 -0.13
C ALA A 182 -24.78 0.64 -1.19
N LYS A 183 -24.49 1.66 -1.99
CA LYS A 183 -23.44 1.59 -3.04
C LYS A 183 -22.05 1.68 -2.41
N GLU A 184 -21.18 0.72 -2.74
CA GLU A 184 -19.83 0.59 -2.20
C GLU A 184 -19.00 1.88 -2.32
N LYS A 185 -18.91 2.47 -3.51
CA LYS A 185 -18.18 3.74 -3.73
C LYS A 185 -18.64 4.85 -2.76
N LYS A 186 -19.95 5.02 -2.57
CA LYS A 186 -20.49 6.02 -1.65
C LYS A 186 -20.20 5.68 -0.18
N LYS A 187 -20.21 4.39 0.15
CA LYS A 187 -19.89 3.90 1.49
C LYS A 187 -18.45 4.21 1.83
N ILE A 188 -17.51 3.91 0.94
CA ILE A 188 -16.08 4.20 1.11
C ILE A 188 -15.84 5.70 1.33
N ILE A 189 -16.49 6.57 0.57
CA ILE A 189 -16.42 8.03 0.76
C ILE A 189 -16.86 8.44 2.17
N ILE A 190 -17.98 7.91 2.65
CA ILE A 190 -18.48 8.21 4.01
C ILE A 190 -17.53 7.68 5.08
N LEU A 191 -17.04 6.43 4.95
CA LEU A 191 -16.10 5.84 5.91
C LEU A 191 -14.79 6.64 5.99
N ARG A 192 -14.27 7.07 4.84
CA ARG A 192 -13.11 7.95 4.77
C ARG A 192 -13.38 9.26 5.53
N LYS A 193 -14.53 9.90 5.28
CA LYS A 193 -14.90 11.15 5.96
C LYS A 193 -15.00 10.98 7.47
N ILE A 194 -15.48 9.84 7.96
CA ILE A 194 -15.50 9.52 9.39
C ILE A 194 -14.08 9.48 9.96
N CYS A 195 -13.13 8.89 9.24
CA CYS A 195 -11.74 8.76 9.68
C CYS A 195 -11.00 10.09 9.78
N GLU A 196 -11.41 11.13 9.06
CA GLU A 196 -10.83 12.48 9.18
C GLU A 196 -11.02 13.10 10.59
N PHE A 197 -11.98 12.58 11.37
CA PHE A 197 -12.26 13.00 12.74
C PHE A 197 -11.60 12.11 13.81
N LEU A 198 -10.81 11.10 13.39
CA LEU A 198 -10.05 10.24 14.29
C LEU A 198 -8.56 10.57 14.20
N GLU A 199 -7.86 10.46 15.32
CA GLU A 199 -6.40 10.64 15.36
C GLU A 199 -5.71 9.39 14.81
N PRO A 200 -4.82 9.51 13.79
CA PRO A 200 -4.28 8.37 13.03
C PRO A 200 -3.54 7.31 13.87
N HIS A 201 -2.83 7.73 14.92
CA HIS A 201 -1.99 6.83 15.73
C HIS A 201 -2.54 6.58 17.13
N GLN A 202 -3.76 7.05 17.40
CA GLN A 202 -4.40 6.83 18.70
C GLN A 202 -5.02 5.44 18.77
N VAL A 203 -4.90 4.82 19.94
CA VAL A 203 -5.63 3.61 20.31
C VAL A 203 -6.87 4.03 21.09
N TYR A 204 -8.02 3.55 20.66
CA TYR A 204 -9.32 3.81 21.27
C TYR A 204 -9.83 2.52 21.91
N SER A 205 -10.42 2.61 23.09
CA SER A 205 -11.22 1.52 23.66
C SER A 205 -12.51 1.31 22.84
N GLU A 206 -13.14 0.13 23.00
CA GLU A 206 -14.43 -0.13 22.36
C GLU A 206 -15.49 0.91 22.77
N GLU A 207 -15.48 1.35 24.03
CA GLU A 207 -16.42 2.35 24.52
C GLU A 207 -16.22 3.70 23.85
N GLU A 208 -14.98 4.18 23.74
CA GLU A 208 -14.65 5.46 23.10
C GLU A 208 -15.05 5.48 21.61
N ILE A 209 -14.72 4.44 20.87
CA ILE A 209 -15.08 4.36 19.44
C ILE A 209 -16.61 4.25 19.27
N ASN A 210 -17.31 3.54 20.16
CA ASN A 210 -18.76 3.44 20.13
C ASN A 210 -19.43 4.78 20.42
N ILE A 211 -18.97 5.52 21.43
CA ILE A 211 -19.48 6.85 21.76
C ILE A 211 -19.29 7.79 20.57
N PHE A 212 -18.10 7.79 19.96
CA PHE A 212 -17.80 8.60 18.80
C PHE A 212 -18.72 8.27 17.60
N LEU A 213 -18.81 7.00 17.21
CA LEU A 213 -19.63 6.59 16.06
C LEU A 213 -21.14 6.78 16.28
N LYS A 214 -21.62 6.66 17.53
CA LYS A 214 -23.03 6.89 17.90
C LYS A 214 -23.45 8.35 17.70
N GLN A 215 -22.51 9.29 17.83
CA GLN A 215 -22.78 10.71 17.53
C GLN A 215 -23.01 10.95 16.04
N ILE A 216 -22.42 10.09 15.18
CA ILE A 216 -22.49 10.19 13.73
C ILE A 216 -23.75 9.50 13.18
N PHE A 217 -24.06 8.30 13.69
CA PHE A 217 -25.21 7.53 13.22
C PHE A 217 -25.71 6.56 14.29
N GLU A 218 -27.05 6.37 14.37
CA GLU A 218 -27.67 5.52 15.39
C GLU A 218 -27.18 4.07 15.31
N ASP A 219 -27.09 3.49 14.10
CA ASP A 219 -26.50 2.17 13.87
C ASP A 219 -24.96 2.25 13.78
N PHE A 220 -24.34 2.65 14.88
CA PHE A 220 -22.88 2.76 15.01
C PHE A 220 -22.20 1.39 14.91
N VAL A 221 -22.87 0.30 15.23
CA VAL A 221 -22.34 -1.07 15.15
C VAL A 221 -22.04 -1.42 13.68
N SER A 222 -22.97 -1.12 12.78
CA SER A 222 -22.75 -1.30 11.34
C SER A 222 -21.63 -0.40 10.80
N LEU A 223 -21.54 0.86 11.27
CA LEU A 223 -20.42 1.74 10.89
C LEU A 223 -19.07 1.17 11.33
N ARG A 224 -18.95 0.74 12.59
CA ARG A 224 -17.72 0.14 13.13
C ARG A 224 -17.32 -1.11 12.33
N ARG A 225 -18.28 -1.99 12.02
CA ARG A 225 -18.02 -3.18 11.20
C ARG A 225 -17.51 -2.82 9.81
N TYR A 226 -18.11 -1.85 9.14
CA TYR A 226 -17.64 -1.40 7.83
C TYR A 226 -16.26 -0.75 7.89
N LEU A 227 -15.96 0.07 8.89
CA LEU A 227 -14.62 0.64 9.08
C LEU A 227 -13.53 -0.45 9.16
N ILE A 228 -13.82 -1.57 9.84
CA ILE A 228 -12.91 -2.72 9.93
C ILE A 228 -12.87 -3.48 8.60
N GLU A 229 -14.02 -3.79 8.00
CA GLU A 229 -14.15 -4.57 6.77
C GLU A 229 -13.42 -3.92 5.60
N TYR A 230 -13.48 -2.58 5.50
CA TYR A 230 -12.79 -1.81 4.46
C TYR A 230 -11.35 -1.41 4.83
N GLY A 231 -10.86 -1.81 6.01
CA GLY A 231 -9.48 -1.57 6.45
C GLY A 231 -9.18 -0.15 6.91
N PHE A 232 -10.21 0.64 7.26
CA PHE A 232 -10.02 1.96 7.88
C PHE A 232 -9.70 1.89 9.37
N LEU A 233 -10.19 0.85 10.06
CA LEU A 233 -9.87 0.56 11.46
C LEU A 233 -9.36 -0.87 11.61
N HIS A 234 -8.40 -1.03 12.50
CA HIS A 234 -7.89 -2.30 13.00
C HIS A 234 -8.36 -2.49 14.44
N ARG A 235 -8.41 -3.74 14.90
CA ARG A 235 -8.82 -4.08 16.27
C ARG A 235 -7.97 -5.22 16.81
N THR A 236 -7.87 -5.33 18.13
CA THR A 236 -7.34 -6.51 18.83
C THR A 236 -8.26 -7.73 18.64
N GLN A 237 -7.74 -8.94 18.85
CA GLN A 237 -8.51 -10.19 18.71
C GLN A 237 -9.70 -10.25 19.67
N ASP A 238 -9.56 -9.73 20.88
CA ASP A 238 -10.58 -9.61 21.90
C ASP A 238 -11.60 -8.48 21.67
N CYS A 239 -11.35 -7.62 20.66
CA CYS A 239 -12.18 -6.48 20.28
C CYS A 239 -12.23 -5.33 21.29
N HIS A 240 -11.30 -5.24 22.24
CA HIS A 240 -11.27 -4.18 23.24
C HIS A 240 -10.65 -2.88 22.74
N PHE A 241 -9.67 -2.96 21.81
CA PHE A 241 -8.96 -1.80 21.32
C PHE A 241 -9.05 -1.66 19.80
N TYR A 242 -9.07 -0.41 19.34
CA TYR A 242 -9.23 -0.01 17.94
C TYR A 242 -8.26 1.09 17.58
N SER A 243 -7.67 1.04 16.38
CA SER A 243 -6.82 2.10 15.85
C SER A 243 -6.91 2.15 14.33
N MET A 244 -6.63 3.31 13.74
CA MET A 244 -6.38 3.42 12.29
C MET A 244 -5.02 2.85 11.91
N ASP A 245 -4.09 2.73 12.86
CA ASP A 245 -2.75 2.19 12.70
C ASP A 245 -2.70 0.72 13.16
N ALA A 246 -2.49 -0.21 12.20
CA ALA A 246 -2.35 -1.63 12.48
C ALA A 246 -1.13 -1.96 13.36
N GLY A 247 -0.08 -1.12 13.33
CA GLY A 247 1.11 -1.28 14.15
C GLY A 247 0.79 -1.09 15.63
N ARG A 248 0.00 -0.07 15.95
CA ARG A 248 -0.44 0.20 17.33
C ARG A 248 -1.28 -0.93 17.94
N ILE A 249 -2.12 -1.57 17.12
CA ILE A 249 -2.90 -2.72 17.60
C ILE A 249 -1.99 -3.90 17.96
N ARG A 250 -0.95 -4.18 17.17
CA ARG A 250 0.02 -5.24 17.48
C ARG A 250 0.83 -4.94 18.74
N GLU A 251 1.26 -3.68 18.94
CA GLU A 251 1.95 -3.27 20.17
C GLU A 251 1.10 -3.52 21.41
N VAL A 252 -0.22 -3.30 21.34
CA VAL A 252 -1.14 -3.59 22.43
C VAL A 252 -1.23 -5.11 22.68
N GLU A 253 -1.37 -5.93 21.62
CA GLU A 253 -1.44 -7.40 21.72
C GLU A 253 -0.14 -8.04 22.22
N GLU A 254 1.02 -7.42 22.01
CA GLU A 254 2.32 -7.92 22.49
C GLU A 254 2.59 -7.57 23.97
N HIS A 255 1.84 -6.61 24.53
CA HIS A 255 1.99 -6.14 25.91
C HIS A 255 0.90 -6.66 26.88
N GLU A 256 -0.10 -7.39 26.37
CA GLU A 256 -1.07 -8.15 27.16
C GLU A 256 -0.62 -9.61 27.38
#